data_aa1cb9e74a3fa870d0db0507744c309b
#
_entry.id   aa1cb9e74a3fa870d0db0507744c309b
#
_cell.length_a   1.000
_cell.length_b   1.000
_cell.length_c   1.000
_cell.angle_alpha   90.00
_cell.angle_beta   90.00
_cell.angle_gamma   90.00
#
_symmetry.space_group_name_H-M   'P 1'
#
loop_
_entity.id
_entity.type
_entity.pdbx_description
1 polymer ?
#
loop_
_entity_poly.entity_id
_entity_poly.type
_entity_poly.pdbx_seq_one_letter_code
_entity_poly.pdbx_strand_id
1 'polypeptide(L)'
;MTIIVPAAYPAARMRRMRRDPFSRALMRENVVTSADLIYPVFILEGENQRQQVASMPGVERVSVDLLLTVAEECVALGIPMLALFPVVDASLKTYDGVEATNPEGLVPRAVRELKRRFPELGIMTDVALDPYTTHGQDGLPDENGYIVNEKTIEMLIRQSLAQAEAGVDVVAPSDMMDGRIGAIRGALEQNGHIHTRIMAYSAKYASSFYGPFRDAVGSSANLGKADKNTYQMDPGNSDEALREVALDLAEGADMVMVKPGMPYLDVVRRVKDEFKVPTFAYQVSGEYAMLKAAAQNGWLDHDKVMMESMMAFKRAGADGVLTYFALEVARKLKAQG
;
A
#
# COMPACT_ATOMS: atom_id res chain seq x y z
N MET A 1 -3.83 -18.22 -25.88
CA MET A 1 -4.67 -17.58 -26.90
C MET A 1 -3.80 -17.34 -28.13
N THR A 2 -4.12 -17.89 -29.30
CA THR A 2 -3.33 -17.68 -30.51
C THR A 2 -3.74 -16.34 -31.15
N ILE A 3 -2.80 -15.38 -31.22
CA ILE A 3 -3.05 -14.12 -31.94
C ILE A 3 -2.96 -14.40 -33.42
N ILE A 4 -4.09 -14.30 -34.13
CA ILE A 4 -4.11 -14.40 -35.58
C ILE A 4 -3.81 -13.01 -36.16
N VAL A 5 -2.71 -12.86 -36.86
CA VAL A 5 -2.40 -11.64 -37.60
C VAL A 5 -3.15 -11.71 -38.94
N PRO A 6 -4.22 -10.89 -39.14
CA PRO A 6 -5.14 -11.10 -40.26
C PRO A 6 -4.58 -10.72 -41.63
N ALA A 7 -3.48 -9.97 -41.67
CA ALA A 7 -2.86 -9.55 -42.94
C ALA A 7 -1.37 -9.30 -42.81
N ALA A 8 -0.61 -9.54 -43.87
CA ALA A 8 0.81 -9.19 -43.96
C ALA A 8 0.99 -7.72 -44.41
N TYR A 9 2.23 -7.21 -44.27
CA TYR A 9 2.63 -5.95 -44.87
C TYR A 9 2.52 -6.06 -46.41
N PRO A 10 2.03 -5.01 -47.12
CA PRO A 10 1.67 -3.66 -46.65
C PRO A 10 0.21 -3.51 -46.18
N ALA A 11 -0.64 -4.52 -46.28
CA ALA A 11 -2.05 -4.43 -45.87
C ALA A 11 -2.19 -4.13 -44.38
N ALA A 12 -1.41 -4.84 -43.53
CA ALA A 12 -1.26 -4.51 -42.13
C ALA A 12 -0.09 -3.56 -41.88
N ARG A 13 -0.38 -2.40 -41.30
CA ARG A 13 0.60 -1.38 -40.89
C ARG A 13 0.24 -0.85 -39.51
N MET A 14 0.87 -1.38 -38.47
CA MET A 14 0.60 -0.99 -37.08
C MET A 14 0.89 0.51 -36.83
N ARG A 15 1.84 1.11 -37.53
CA ARG A 15 2.13 2.56 -37.46
C ARG A 15 0.97 3.45 -37.90
N ARG A 16 0.02 2.96 -38.71
CA ARG A 16 -1.15 3.69 -39.16
C ARG A 16 -1.97 4.22 -37.99
N MET A 17 -2.19 3.37 -36.95
CA MET A 17 -2.96 3.72 -35.76
C MET A 17 -2.18 4.62 -34.78
N ARG A 18 -0.86 4.72 -34.90
CA ARG A 18 -0.01 5.57 -34.05
C ARG A 18 0.27 6.94 -34.63
N ARG A 19 -0.05 7.16 -35.90
CA ARG A 19 0.33 8.38 -36.64
C ARG A 19 -0.26 9.63 -36.02
N ASP A 20 -1.55 9.66 -35.78
CA ASP A 20 -2.30 10.85 -35.42
C ASP A 20 -2.78 10.83 -33.96
N PRO A 21 -2.90 12.04 -33.31
CA PRO A 21 -3.35 12.11 -31.91
C PRO A 21 -4.71 11.46 -31.66
N PHE A 22 -5.68 11.69 -32.57
CA PHE A 22 -7.03 11.15 -32.41
C PHE A 22 -7.04 9.62 -32.44
N SER A 23 -6.28 9.01 -33.34
CA SER A 23 -6.22 7.53 -33.41
C SER A 23 -5.51 6.95 -32.20
N ARG A 24 -4.43 7.58 -31.70
CA ARG A 24 -3.79 7.15 -30.45
C ARG A 24 -4.74 7.27 -29.24
N ALA A 25 -5.57 8.32 -29.20
CA ALA A 25 -6.56 8.48 -28.13
C ALA A 25 -7.64 7.39 -28.17
N LEU A 26 -8.19 7.09 -29.37
CA LEU A 26 -9.19 6.04 -29.55
C LEU A 26 -8.68 4.62 -29.26
N MET A 27 -7.37 4.39 -29.50
CA MET A 27 -6.75 3.06 -29.30
C MET A 27 -6.21 2.83 -27.89
N ARG A 28 -6.30 3.82 -27.01
CA ARG A 28 -5.80 3.73 -25.65
C ARG A 28 -6.66 2.77 -24.84
N GLU A 29 -6.04 1.68 -24.36
CA GLU A 29 -6.72 0.62 -23.62
C GLU A 29 -6.89 0.94 -22.14
N ASN A 30 -6.00 1.76 -21.56
CA ASN A 30 -5.98 2.06 -20.14
C ASN A 30 -5.96 3.58 -19.91
N VAL A 31 -6.63 4.02 -18.85
CA VAL A 31 -6.66 5.40 -18.39
C VAL A 31 -6.38 5.42 -16.90
N VAL A 32 -5.56 6.37 -16.44
CA VAL A 32 -5.33 6.65 -15.03
C VAL A 32 -6.25 7.78 -14.62
N THR A 33 -6.95 7.59 -13.50
CA THR A 33 -7.82 8.58 -12.88
C THR A 33 -7.45 8.78 -11.41
N SER A 34 -7.95 9.84 -10.79
CA SER A 34 -7.76 10.03 -9.33
C SER A 34 -8.38 8.89 -8.51
N ALA A 35 -9.42 8.23 -9.03
CA ALA A 35 -10.07 7.10 -8.38
C ALA A 35 -9.19 5.83 -8.29
N ASP A 36 -8.08 5.79 -9.04
CA ASP A 36 -7.12 4.68 -8.98
C ASP A 36 -6.07 4.86 -7.87
N LEU A 37 -6.09 5.97 -7.13
CA LEU A 37 -5.02 6.36 -6.21
C LEU A 37 -5.39 6.12 -4.76
N ILE A 38 -4.45 5.55 -4.00
CA ILE A 38 -4.48 5.50 -2.54
C ILE A 38 -3.25 6.28 -2.04
N TYR A 39 -3.47 7.26 -1.16
CA TYR A 39 -2.38 8.09 -0.67
C TYR A 39 -1.86 7.61 0.70
N PRO A 40 -0.61 7.11 0.79
CA PRO A 40 0.01 6.74 2.07
C PRO A 40 0.50 7.98 2.81
N VAL A 41 0.14 8.08 4.10
CA VAL A 41 0.55 9.19 4.96
C VAL A 41 1.20 8.67 6.23
N PHE A 42 2.36 9.24 6.57
CA PHE A 42 3.00 9.00 7.86
C PHE A 42 2.42 9.96 8.89
N ILE A 43 1.90 9.40 9.99
CA ILE A 43 1.31 10.18 11.09
C ILE A 43 2.17 10.08 12.34
N LEU A 44 2.26 11.19 13.09
CA LEU A 44 3.02 11.25 14.33
C LEU A 44 2.24 11.99 15.43
N GLU A 45 2.70 11.85 16.65
CA GLU A 45 2.14 12.55 17.80
C GLU A 45 2.47 14.05 17.80
N GLY A 46 1.65 14.80 18.52
CA GLY A 46 1.82 16.24 18.72
C GLY A 46 0.76 17.07 18.02
N GLU A 47 0.98 18.37 18.04
CA GLU A 47 0.12 19.37 17.42
C GLU A 47 0.99 20.27 16.53
N ASN A 48 0.50 20.59 15.35
CA ASN A 48 1.21 21.38 14.32
C ASN A 48 2.63 20.86 14.01
N GLN A 49 2.80 19.52 14.02
CA GLN A 49 4.07 18.87 13.76
C GLN A 49 4.17 18.44 12.30
N ARG A 50 5.29 18.80 11.67
CA ARG A 50 5.62 18.45 10.30
C ARG A 50 7.12 18.11 10.21
N GLN A 51 7.44 16.92 9.74
CA GLN A 51 8.82 16.45 9.62
C GLN A 51 9.05 15.88 8.22
N GLN A 52 10.08 16.35 7.53
CA GLN A 52 10.51 15.82 6.23
C GLN A 52 11.11 14.43 6.38
N VAL A 53 10.85 13.54 5.44
CA VAL A 53 11.54 12.25 5.31
C VAL A 53 12.70 12.42 4.34
N ALA A 54 13.92 12.44 4.87
CA ALA A 54 15.13 12.78 4.08
C ALA A 54 15.34 11.84 2.86
N SER A 55 15.04 10.56 3.02
CA SER A 55 15.16 9.55 1.96
C SER A 55 14.01 9.55 0.96
N MET A 56 12.96 10.38 1.17
CA MET A 56 11.77 10.46 0.32
C MET A 56 11.43 11.94 0.04
N PRO A 57 12.11 12.62 -0.89
CA PRO A 57 11.92 14.04 -1.15
C PRO A 57 10.46 14.42 -1.43
N GLY A 58 9.91 15.33 -0.64
CA GLY A 58 8.52 15.80 -0.73
C GLY A 58 7.51 14.98 0.09
N VAL A 59 7.95 13.92 0.77
CA VAL A 59 7.13 13.16 1.73
C VAL A 59 7.40 13.64 3.15
N GLU A 60 6.33 13.79 3.92
CA GLU A 60 6.35 14.29 5.29
C GLU A 60 5.66 13.36 6.26
N ARG A 61 6.06 13.44 7.52
CA ARG A 61 5.30 12.94 8.67
C ARG A 61 4.49 14.10 9.23
N VAL A 62 3.22 13.90 9.53
CA VAL A 62 2.33 14.98 10.00
C VAL A 62 1.56 14.58 11.24
N SER A 63 1.30 15.54 12.13
CA SER A 63 0.39 15.36 13.26
C SER A 63 -1.07 15.26 12.79
N VAL A 64 -1.97 14.76 13.65
CA VAL A 64 -3.39 14.49 13.28
C VAL A 64 -4.11 15.76 12.83
N ASP A 65 -3.85 16.92 13.43
CA ASP A 65 -4.42 18.20 12.99
C ASP A 65 -4.01 18.59 11.56
N LEU A 66 -2.74 18.38 11.19
CA LEU A 66 -2.25 18.62 9.83
C LEU A 66 -2.70 17.53 8.84
N LEU A 67 -2.91 16.30 9.31
CA LEU A 67 -3.51 15.22 8.51
C LEU A 67 -4.89 15.61 7.97
N LEU A 68 -5.68 16.36 8.72
CA LEU A 68 -6.98 16.84 8.25
C LEU A 68 -6.86 17.76 7.02
N THR A 69 -5.81 18.58 6.95
CA THR A 69 -5.53 19.40 5.76
C THR A 69 -5.14 18.55 4.55
N VAL A 70 -4.35 17.50 4.78
CA VAL A 70 -3.99 16.53 3.73
C VAL A 70 -5.24 15.80 3.21
N ALA A 71 -6.12 15.39 4.11
CA ALA A 71 -7.39 14.73 3.76
C ALA A 71 -8.31 15.65 2.94
N GLU A 72 -8.41 16.92 3.31
CA GLU A 72 -9.18 17.93 2.57
C GLU A 72 -8.67 18.07 1.13
N GLU A 73 -7.35 18.10 0.94
CA GLU A 73 -6.76 18.12 -0.39
C GLU A 73 -7.05 16.85 -1.18
N CYS A 74 -6.95 15.67 -0.56
CA CYS A 74 -7.28 14.41 -1.22
C CYS A 74 -8.74 14.39 -1.72
N VAL A 75 -9.68 14.82 -0.87
CA VAL A 75 -11.09 14.96 -1.26
C VAL A 75 -11.26 15.93 -2.43
N ALA A 76 -10.62 17.11 -2.37
CA ALA A 76 -10.68 18.12 -3.43
C ALA A 76 -10.09 17.64 -4.78
N LEU A 77 -9.17 16.69 -4.73
CA LEU A 77 -8.53 16.09 -5.91
C LEU A 77 -9.23 14.80 -6.38
N GLY A 78 -10.23 14.31 -5.65
CA GLY A 78 -10.95 13.08 -5.96
C GLY A 78 -10.16 11.80 -5.68
N ILE A 79 -9.18 11.83 -4.75
CA ILE A 79 -8.50 10.64 -4.24
C ILE A 79 -9.42 9.96 -3.25
N PRO A 80 -9.80 8.68 -3.45
CA PRO A 80 -10.85 8.04 -2.68
C PRO A 80 -10.41 7.54 -1.29
N MET A 81 -9.10 7.30 -1.07
CA MET A 81 -8.64 6.64 0.14
C MET A 81 -7.26 7.13 0.62
N LEU A 82 -7.13 7.27 1.94
CA LEU A 82 -5.86 7.43 2.65
C LEU A 82 -5.43 6.10 3.28
N ALA A 83 -4.11 5.84 3.28
CA ALA A 83 -3.49 4.75 4.02
C ALA A 83 -2.61 5.32 5.14
N LEU A 84 -2.90 4.99 6.40
CA LEU A 84 -2.22 5.55 7.56
C LEU A 84 -1.08 4.65 8.05
N PHE A 85 0.11 5.24 8.22
CA PHE A 85 1.30 4.58 8.76
C PHE A 85 1.82 5.37 9.96
N PRO A 86 1.76 4.81 11.19
CA PRO A 86 2.17 5.54 12.39
C PRO A 86 3.69 5.60 12.55
N VAL A 87 4.16 6.74 13.06
CA VAL A 87 5.48 6.91 13.62
C VAL A 87 5.33 6.91 15.13
N VAL A 88 5.57 5.76 15.75
CA VAL A 88 5.38 5.54 17.18
C VAL A 88 6.59 6.02 17.95
N ASP A 89 6.35 6.79 19.02
CA ASP A 89 7.44 7.21 19.92
C ASP A 89 8.17 6.02 20.53
N ALA A 90 9.49 6.12 20.64
CA ALA A 90 10.31 5.01 21.14
C ALA A 90 9.92 4.56 22.57
N SER A 91 9.40 5.47 23.40
CA SER A 91 8.95 5.17 24.77
C SER A 91 7.68 4.29 24.83
N LEU A 92 6.90 4.26 23.73
CA LEU A 92 5.69 3.46 23.61
C LEU A 92 5.95 2.10 22.96
N LYS A 93 7.15 1.88 22.41
CA LYS A 93 7.51 0.61 21.80
C LYS A 93 7.85 -0.42 22.87
N THR A 94 7.29 -1.61 22.72
CA THR A 94 7.55 -2.75 23.62
C THR A 94 7.99 -3.97 22.82
N TYR A 95 8.46 -5.03 23.49
CA TYR A 95 8.83 -6.26 22.80
C TYR A 95 7.62 -6.95 22.15
N ASP A 96 6.46 -6.88 22.81
CA ASP A 96 5.20 -7.47 22.36
C ASP A 96 4.32 -6.52 21.51
N GLY A 97 4.75 -5.26 21.32
CA GLY A 97 4.03 -4.29 20.48
C GLY A 97 2.63 -3.92 20.98
N VAL A 98 2.39 -3.98 22.32
CA VAL A 98 1.06 -3.83 22.92
C VAL A 98 0.35 -2.52 22.55
N GLU A 99 1.10 -1.43 22.26
CA GLU A 99 0.54 -0.15 21.81
C GLU A 99 -0.25 -0.27 20.49
N ALA A 100 0.02 -1.29 19.67
CA ALA A 100 -0.76 -1.58 18.46
C ALA A 100 -2.24 -1.84 18.76
N THR A 101 -2.56 -2.31 19.96
CA THR A 101 -3.92 -2.66 20.41
C THR A 101 -4.60 -1.57 21.25
N ASN A 102 -3.95 -0.43 21.44
CA ASN A 102 -4.46 0.68 22.24
C ASN A 102 -5.60 1.42 21.50
N PRO A 103 -6.86 1.37 21.98
CA PRO A 103 -7.98 2.04 21.32
C PRO A 103 -7.85 3.57 21.33
N GLU A 104 -7.05 4.13 22.24
CA GLU A 104 -6.72 5.56 22.31
C GLU A 104 -5.35 5.89 21.71
N GLY A 105 -4.72 4.95 21.03
CA GLY A 105 -3.46 5.13 20.33
C GLY A 105 -3.57 6.08 19.14
N LEU A 106 -2.42 6.43 18.56
CA LEU A 106 -2.34 7.41 17.47
C LEU A 106 -3.24 7.05 16.27
N VAL A 107 -3.23 5.79 15.81
CA VAL A 107 -4.01 5.37 14.64
C VAL A 107 -5.51 5.44 14.89
N PRO A 108 -6.08 4.83 15.96
CA PRO A 108 -7.51 4.94 16.24
C PRO A 108 -7.99 6.39 16.41
N ARG A 109 -7.21 7.25 17.05
CA ARG A 109 -7.54 8.69 17.17
C ARG A 109 -7.57 9.39 15.81
N ALA A 110 -6.57 9.15 14.96
CA ALA A 110 -6.52 9.69 13.61
C ALA A 110 -7.72 9.24 12.77
N VAL A 111 -8.09 7.96 12.85
CA VAL A 111 -9.27 7.40 12.16
C VAL A 111 -10.55 8.12 12.62
N ARG A 112 -10.80 8.25 13.93
CA ARG A 112 -11.98 8.94 14.45
C ARG A 112 -12.07 10.38 13.96
N GLU A 113 -10.97 11.14 14.00
CA GLU A 113 -10.97 12.53 13.54
C GLU A 113 -11.19 12.64 12.02
N LEU A 114 -10.60 11.77 11.22
CA LEU A 114 -10.82 11.74 9.78
C LEU A 114 -12.27 11.38 9.44
N LYS A 115 -12.83 10.34 10.06
CA LYS A 115 -14.22 9.91 9.79
C LYS A 115 -15.24 10.95 10.28
N ARG A 116 -14.94 11.66 11.37
CA ARG A 116 -15.79 12.78 11.84
C ARG A 116 -15.82 13.94 10.84
N ARG A 117 -14.68 14.27 10.21
CA ARG A 117 -14.52 15.42 9.32
C ARG A 117 -14.83 15.09 7.86
N PHE A 118 -14.47 13.88 7.42
CA PHE A 118 -14.57 13.42 6.03
C PHE A 118 -15.20 12.01 5.97
N PRO A 119 -16.51 11.88 6.27
CA PRO A 119 -17.17 10.57 6.38
C PRO A 119 -17.08 9.73 5.10
N GLU A 120 -17.04 10.37 3.92
CA GLU A 120 -16.99 9.70 2.62
C GLU A 120 -15.57 9.33 2.16
N LEU A 121 -14.52 9.87 2.81
CA LEU A 121 -13.14 9.50 2.49
C LEU A 121 -12.83 8.12 3.08
N GLY A 122 -12.40 7.18 2.24
CA GLY A 122 -11.96 5.87 2.68
C GLY A 122 -10.68 5.96 3.51
N ILE A 123 -10.67 5.29 4.66
CA ILE A 123 -9.50 5.22 5.52
C ILE A 123 -9.04 3.77 5.60
N MET A 124 -7.79 3.52 5.22
CA MET A 124 -7.10 2.25 5.35
C MET A 124 -6.03 2.34 6.43
N THR A 125 -5.94 1.34 7.28
CA THR A 125 -4.89 1.23 8.28
C THR A 125 -4.06 -0.03 8.10
N ASP A 126 -2.76 0.08 8.29
CA ASP A 126 -1.86 -1.06 8.29
C ASP A 126 -2.08 -1.92 9.54
N VAL A 127 -2.04 -3.25 9.37
CA VAL A 127 -2.09 -4.22 10.47
C VAL A 127 -0.81 -5.02 10.46
N ALA A 128 0.13 -4.59 11.29
CA ALA A 128 1.44 -5.19 11.52
C ALA A 128 2.05 -4.60 12.79
N LEU A 129 3.03 -5.28 13.39
CA LEU A 129 3.58 -4.88 14.68
C LEU A 129 4.89 -4.09 14.59
N ASP A 130 5.54 -4.01 13.44
CA ASP A 130 6.86 -3.39 13.28
C ASP A 130 6.94 -1.92 13.71
N PRO A 131 5.91 -1.05 13.60
CA PRO A 131 5.96 0.30 14.15
C PRO A 131 5.96 0.34 15.68
N TYR A 132 5.45 -0.71 16.31
CA TYR A 132 5.17 -0.77 17.75
C TYR A 132 6.17 -1.62 18.55
N THR A 133 7.01 -2.39 17.85
CA THR A 133 7.97 -3.30 18.49
C THR A 133 9.36 -2.70 18.62
N THR A 134 10.07 -3.07 19.70
CA THR A 134 11.47 -2.66 19.90
C THR A 134 12.46 -3.37 18.98
N HIS A 135 12.06 -4.48 18.35
CA HIS A 135 12.88 -5.28 17.43
C HIS A 135 12.55 -5.03 15.95
N GLY A 136 11.47 -4.27 15.64
CA GLY A 136 11.12 -3.86 14.25
C GLY A 136 10.64 -4.99 13.33
N GLN A 137 10.26 -6.15 13.87
CA GLN A 137 9.63 -7.25 13.11
C GLN A 137 8.11 -7.02 13.03
N ASP A 138 7.47 -7.53 11.97
CA ASP A 138 6.02 -7.44 11.78
C ASP A 138 5.22 -8.33 12.75
N GLY A 139 5.87 -9.29 13.42
CA GLY A 139 5.29 -10.23 14.36
C GLY A 139 6.15 -10.43 15.59
N LEU A 140 5.74 -11.35 16.46
CA LEU A 140 6.36 -11.62 17.77
C LEU A 140 7.39 -12.73 17.68
N PRO A 141 8.69 -12.46 17.97
CA PRO A 141 9.72 -13.48 17.93
C PRO A 141 9.70 -14.40 19.18
N ASP A 142 10.18 -15.62 19.00
CA ASP A 142 10.56 -16.51 20.09
C ASP A 142 11.96 -16.17 20.64
N GLU A 143 12.47 -17.00 21.54
CA GLU A 143 13.81 -16.87 22.13
C GLU A 143 14.97 -17.00 21.13
N ASN A 144 14.71 -17.59 19.95
CA ASN A 144 15.67 -17.76 18.86
C ASN A 144 15.54 -16.67 17.78
N GLY A 145 14.57 -15.75 17.92
CA GLY A 145 14.28 -14.70 16.97
C GLY A 145 13.37 -15.11 15.81
N TYR A 146 12.82 -16.35 15.84
CA TYR A 146 11.83 -16.80 14.86
C TYR A 146 10.45 -16.22 15.17
N ILE A 147 9.77 -15.66 14.15
CA ILE A 147 8.45 -15.05 14.32
C ILE A 147 7.39 -16.14 14.51
N VAL A 148 6.72 -16.11 15.67
CA VAL A 148 5.71 -17.10 16.06
C VAL A 148 4.37 -16.72 15.46
N ASN A 149 3.88 -17.54 14.55
CA ASN A 149 2.66 -17.28 13.76
C ASN A 149 1.44 -17.04 14.65
N GLU A 150 1.08 -17.98 15.50
CA GLU A 150 -0.15 -17.96 16.29
C GLU A 150 -0.20 -16.80 17.29
N LYS A 151 0.90 -16.53 17.99
CA LYS A 151 0.98 -15.40 18.93
C LYS A 151 0.88 -14.05 18.21
N THR A 152 1.45 -13.98 17.01
CA THR A 152 1.34 -12.77 16.18
C THR A 152 -0.10 -12.54 15.75
N ILE A 153 -0.80 -13.56 15.27
CA ILE A 153 -2.21 -13.47 14.87
C ILE A 153 -3.09 -12.97 16.01
N GLU A 154 -2.90 -13.42 17.22
CA GLU A 154 -3.66 -12.94 18.40
C GLU A 154 -3.55 -11.41 18.57
N MET A 155 -2.35 -10.86 18.36
CA MET A 155 -2.14 -9.41 18.44
C MET A 155 -2.73 -8.68 17.24
N LEU A 156 -2.63 -9.23 16.03
CA LEU A 156 -3.20 -8.64 14.82
C LEU A 156 -4.74 -8.59 14.87
N ILE A 157 -5.39 -9.58 15.45
CA ILE A 157 -6.83 -9.57 15.72
C ILE A 157 -7.18 -8.38 16.62
N ARG A 158 -6.48 -8.22 17.74
CA ARG A 158 -6.73 -7.13 18.69
C ARG A 158 -6.47 -5.76 18.07
N GLN A 159 -5.41 -5.63 17.28
CA GLN A 159 -5.10 -4.42 16.52
C GLN A 159 -6.22 -4.08 15.53
N SER A 160 -6.68 -5.07 14.76
CA SER A 160 -7.75 -4.89 13.77
C SER A 160 -9.08 -4.48 14.42
N LEU A 161 -9.42 -5.07 15.58
CA LEU A 161 -10.63 -4.69 16.31
C LEU A 161 -10.54 -3.27 16.86
N ALA A 162 -9.41 -2.86 17.45
CA ALA A 162 -9.23 -1.49 17.93
C ALA A 162 -9.36 -0.45 16.79
N GLN A 163 -8.86 -0.78 15.58
CA GLN A 163 -9.00 0.07 14.40
C GLN A 163 -10.45 0.08 13.87
N ALA A 164 -11.13 -1.08 13.87
CA ALA A 164 -12.52 -1.19 13.44
C ALA A 164 -13.49 -0.43 14.37
N GLU A 165 -13.30 -0.51 15.68
CA GLU A 165 -14.03 0.28 16.67
C GLU A 165 -13.85 1.79 16.48
N ALA A 166 -12.69 2.23 16.00
CA ALA A 166 -12.44 3.62 15.65
C ALA A 166 -13.16 4.07 14.36
N GLY A 167 -13.73 3.14 13.58
CA GLY A 167 -14.48 3.41 12.37
C GLY A 167 -13.67 3.33 11.08
N VAL A 168 -12.57 2.58 11.03
CA VAL A 168 -11.80 2.36 9.82
C VAL A 168 -12.63 1.66 8.73
N ASP A 169 -12.43 2.03 7.47
CA ASP A 169 -13.12 1.41 6.35
C ASP A 169 -12.44 0.13 5.85
N VAL A 170 -11.10 0.09 5.95
CA VAL A 170 -10.28 -1.01 5.45
C VAL A 170 -9.14 -1.30 6.44
N VAL A 171 -9.06 -2.53 6.93
CA VAL A 171 -7.86 -3.04 7.61
C VAL A 171 -6.98 -3.75 6.60
N ALA A 172 -5.67 -3.53 6.65
CA ALA A 172 -4.74 -4.03 5.64
C ALA A 172 -3.58 -4.83 6.27
N PRO A 173 -3.79 -6.12 6.56
CA PRO A 173 -2.76 -6.97 7.14
C PRO A 173 -1.56 -7.11 6.22
N SER A 174 -0.40 -6.67 6.73
CA SER A 174 0.86 -6.64 5.97
C SER A 174 1.97 -7.50 6.60
N ASP A 175 1.62 -8.30 7.54
CA ASP A 175 2.50 -9.13 8.38
C ASP A 175 2.97 -10.43 7.71
N MET A 176 2.17 -11.00 6.78
CA MET A 176 2.42 -12.27 6.08
C MET A 176 2.35 -13.54 6.97
N MET A 177 1.60 -13.50 8.08
CA MET A 177 1.36 -14.72 8.88
C MET A 177 0.32 -15.64 8.22
N ASP A 178 0.49 -16.94 8.37
CA ASP A 178 -0.44 -17.93 7.81
C ASP A 178 -1.79 -17.90 8.55
N GLY A 179 -2.91 -17.83 7.80
CA GLY A 179 -4.25 -17.88 8.38
C GLY A 179 -4.73 -16.57 9.05
N ARG A 180 -3.93 -15.48 8.99
CA ARG A 180 -4.29 -14.21 9.65
C ARG A 180 -5.53 -13.56 9.06
N ILE A 181 -5.78 -13.72 7.77
CA ILE A 181 -6.95 -13.10 7.12
C ILE A 181 -8.24 -13.74 7.63
N GLY A 182 -8.30 -15.07 7.71
CA GLY A 182 -9.46 -15.78 8.25
C GLY A 182 -9.71 -15.46 9.71
N ALA A 183 -8.65 -15.38 10.52
CA ALA A 183 -8.74 -15.04 11.94
C ALA A 183 -9.26 -13.60 12.15
N ILE A 184 -8.74 -12.62 11.41
CA ILE A 184 -9.19 -11.22 11.47
C ILE A 184 -10.63 -11.10 10.96
N ARG A 185 -10.98 -11.73 9.82
CA ARG A 185 -12.35 -11.72 9.28
C ARG A 185 -13.34 -12.29 10.29
N GLY A 186 -13.03 -13.45 10.88
CA GLY A 186 -13.88 -14.06 11.88
C GLY A 186 -14.09 -13.16 13.11
N ALA A 187 -13.05 -12.48 13.57
CA ALA A 187 -13.14 -11.54 14.69
C ALA A 187 -13.98 -10.30 14.36
N LEU A 188 -13.80 -9.71 13.17
CA LEU A 188 -14.60 -8.58 12.71
C LEU A 188 -16.10 -8.92 12.64
N GLU A 189 -16.45 -10.07 12.05
CA GLU A 189 -17.84 -10.57 11.96
C GLU A 189 -18.45 -10.78 13.35
N GLN A 190 -17.73 -11.47 14.26
CA GLN A 190 -18.20 -11.77 15.61
C GLN A 190 -18.43 -10.51 16.47
N ASN A 191 -17.70 -9.42 16.20
CA ASN A 191 -17.83 -8.15 16.90
C ASN A 191 -18.71 -7.12 16.17
N GLY A 192 -19.41 -7.54 15.10
CA GLY A 192 -20.38 -6.69 14.38
C GLY A 192 -19.77 -5.71 13.36
N HIS A 193 -18.47 -5.79 13.09
CA HIS A 193 -17.78 -4.94 12.10
C HIS A 193 -17.89 -5.52 10.68
N ILE A 194 -19.09 -5.95 10.30
CA ILE A 194 -19.39 -6.67 9.04
C ILE A 194 -19.09 -5.85 7.77
N HIS A 195 -18.96 -4.53 7.88
CA HIS A 195 -18.67 -3.63 6.76
C HIS A 195 -17.20 -3.23 6.67
N THR A 196 -16.37 -3.60 7.64
CA THR A 196 -14.91 -3.36 7.58
C THR A 196 -14.30 -4.33 6.57
N ARG A 197 -13.67 -3.78 5.52
CA ARG A 197 -13.05 -4.55 4.45
C ARG A 197 -11.65 -5.00 4.86
N ILE A 198 -11.19 -6.08 4.26
CA ILE A 198 -9.81 -6.54 4.39
C ILE A 198 -9.10 -6.38 3.04
N MET A 199 -8.05 -5.56 2.98
CA MET A 199 -7.09 -5.52 1.88
C MET A 199 -5.84 -6.29 2.30
N ALA A 200 -5.74 -7.54 1.91
CA ALA A 200 -4.63 -8.40 2.28
C ALA A 200 -3.36 -8.06 1.46
N TYR A 201 -2.23 -7.86 2.12
CA TYR A 201 -0.93 -7.85 1.46
C TYR A 201 -0.53 -9.28 1.11
N SER A 202 -1.29 -9.89 0.19
CA SER A 202 -1.19 -11.32 -0.12
C SER A 202 0.12 -11.72 -0.79
N ALA A 203 0.74 -10.80 -1.54
CA ALA A 203 2.02 -11.02 -2.20
C ALA A 203 3.02 -9.94 -1.79
N LYS A 204 3.56 -10.06 -0.57
CA LYS A 204 4.58 -9.15 -0.02
C LYS A 204 5.94 -9.83 0.01
N TYR A 205 6.87 -9.27 -0.75
CA TYR A 205 8.21 -9.80 -0.94
C TYR A 205 9.24 -9.22 0.04
N ALA A 206 10.24 -10.00 0.41
CA ALA A 206 11.42 -9.54 1.14
C ALA A 206 12.28 -8.70 0.20
N SER A 207 12.04 -7.38 0.17
CA SER A 207 12.57 -6.49 -0.85
C SER A 207 13.56 -5.47 -0.31
N SER A 208 14.60 -5.20 -1.10
CA SER A 208 15.54 -4.10 -0.86
C SER A 208 14.93 -2.71 -1.13
N PHE A 209 13.79 -2.62 -1.78
CA PHE A 209 13.08 -1.36 -2.05
C PHE A 209 12.38 -0.75 -0.83
N TYR A 210 12.43 -1.38 0.35
CA TYR A 210 11.82 -0.85 1.58
C TYR A 210 12.72 0.10 2.38
N GLY A 211 13.96 0.32 1.96
CA GLY A 211 14.92 1.14 2.71
C GLY A 211 14.36 2.49 3.17
N PRO A 212 13.84 3.36 2.28
CA PRO A 212 13.31 4.66 2.67
C PRO A 212 12.06 4.61 3.58
N PHE A 213 11.24 3.57 3.49
CA PHE A 213 10.10 3.37 4.40
C PHE A 213 10.56 3.15 5.84
N ARG A 214 11.61 2.35 6.03
CA ARG A 214 12.18 2.11 7.37
C ARG A 214 12.70 3.39 8.01
N ASP A 215 13.26 4.31 7.20
CA ASP A 215 13.61 5.66 7.64
C ASP A 215 12.35 6.44 8.02
N ALA A 216 11.33 6.42 7.20
CA ALA A 216 10.08 7.17 7.40
C ALA A 216 9.34 6.81 8.70
N VAL A 217 9.25 5.53 9.06
CA VAL A 217 8.60 5.06 10.31
C VAL A 217 9.57 4.93 11.48
N GLY A 218 10.87 5.23 11.28
CA GLY A 218 11.89 5.14 12.33
C GLY A 218 12.19 3.72 12.79
N SER A 219 11.96 2.70 11.96
CA SER A 219 12.19 1.28 12.31
C SER A 219 13.56 0.74 11.88
N SER A 220 14.33 1.47 11.09
CA SER A 220 15.66 1.05 10.61
C SER A 220 16.66 0.76 11.73
N ALA A 221 16.62 1.54 12.82
CA ALA A 221 17.49 1.31 13.99
C ALA A 221 17.08 0.07 14.79
N ASN A 222 15.79 -0.30 14.79
CA ASN A 222 15.24 -1.39 15.60
C ASN A 222 15.50 -2.77 14.94
N LEU A 223 15.38 -2.87 13.61
CA LEU A 223 15.59 -4.14 12.90
C LEU A 223 17.07 -4.57 12.92
N GLY A 224 18.02 -3.63 13.02
CA GLY A 224 19.45 -3.92 13.08
C GLY A 224 19.94 -4.74 11.87
N LYS A 225 20.52 -5.92 12.13
CA LYS A 225 20.97 -6.88 11.12
C LYS A 225 19.96 -8.00 10.82
N ALA A 226 18.80 -8.02 11.50
CA ALA A 226 17.78 -9.02 11.25
C ALA A 226 17.10 -8.77 9.90
N ASP A 227 16.58 -9.83 9.29
CA ASP A 227 15.81 -9.77 8.06
C ASP A 227 14.35 -10.25 8.31
N LYS A 228 13.56 -10.28 7.26
CA LYS A 228 12.16 -10.70 7.26
C LYS A 228 11.92 -11.91 6.34
N ASN A 229 12.98 -12.62 5.96
CA ASN A 229 12.93 -13.71 4.96
C ASN A 229 12.17 -14.94 5.47
N THR A 230 11.94 -15.06 6.77
CA THR A 230 11.21 -16.21 7.36
C THR A 230 9.71 -16.10 7.18
N TYR A 231 9.19 -14.93 6.75
CA TYR A 231 7.75 -14.72 6.56
C TYR A 231 7.39 -13.84 5.34
N GLN A 232 8.31 -13.03 4.81
CA GLN A 232 8.10 -12.35 3.53
C GLN A 232 8.61 -13.23 2.39
N MET A 233 7.92 -13.18 1.24
CA MET A 233 8.20 -14.05 0.09
C MET A 233 9.58 -13.78 -0.53
N ASP A 234 10.21 -14.82 -1.05
CA ASP A 234 11.46 -14.69 -1.82
C ASP A 234 11.22 -13.95 -3.14
N PRO A 235 12.02 -12.91 -3.46
CA PRO A 235 11.92 -12.17 -4.72
C PRO A 235 12.04 -13.05 -5.99
N GLY A 236 12.58 -14.23 -5.90
CA GLY A 236 12.71 -15.18 -7.00
C GLY A 236 11.43 -15.96 -7.33
N ASN A 237 10.39 -15.86 -6.46
CA ASN A 237 9.19 -16.68 -6.56
C ASN A 237 8.00 -15.88 -7.13
N SER A 238 7.30 -16.42 -8.11
CA SER A 238 6.04 -15.84 -8.61
C SER A 238 4.86 -16.80 -8.54
N ASP A 239 5.08 -18.12 -8.55
CA ASP A 239 4.00 -19.11 -8.37
C ASP A 239 3.49 -19.16 -6.94
N GLU A 240 4.36 -18.93 -5.96
CA GLU A 240 4.02 -18.78 -4.55
C GLU A 240 3.00 -17.67 -4.33
N ALA A 241 3.14 -16.53 -5.00
CA ALA A 241 2.20 -15.41 -4.92
C ALA A 241 0.76 -15.81 -5.27
N LEU A 242 0.55 -16.67 -6.25
CA LEU A 242 -0.78 -17.15 -6.60
C LEU A 242 -1.37 -18.04 -5.50
N ARG A 243 -0.55 -18.83 -4.82
CA ARG A 243 -1.00 -19.67 -3.70
C ARG A 243 -1.37 -18.82 -2.49
N GLU A 244 -0.54 -17.84 -2.14
CA GLU A 244 -0.83 -16.87 -1.06
C GLU A 244 -2.12 -16.11 -1.31
N VAL A 245 -2.30 -15.58 -2.52
CA VAL A 245 -3.54 -14.87 -2.90
C VAL A 245 -4.76 -15.80 -2.83
N ALA A 246 -4.63 -17.06 -3.28
CA ALA A 246 -5.73 -18.03 -3.22
C ALA A 246 -6.14 -18.33 -1.77
N LEU A 247 -5.18 -18.45 -0.85
CA LEU A 247 -5.44 -18.69 0.57
C LEU A 247 -6.12 -17.45 1.21
N ASP A 248 -5.58 -16.26 1.03
CA ASP A 248 -6.16 -15.03 1.57
C ASP A 248 -7.60 -14.78 1.07
N LEU A 249 -7.89 -15.07 -0.21
CA LEU A 249 -9.24 -14.98 -0.76
C LEU A 249 -10.18 -16.02 -0.15
N ALA A 250 -9.72 -17.25 0.05
CA ALA A 250 -10.50 -18.30 0.72
C ALA A 250 -10.76 -17.97 2.19
N GLU A 251 -9.88 -17.24 2.83
CA GLU A 251 -9.98 -16.76 4.21
C GLU A 251 -10.88 -15.51 4.35
N GLY A 252 -11.28 -14.86 3.26
CA GLY A 252 -12.23 -13.75 3.27
C GLY A 252 -11.61 -12.36 3.05
N ALA A 253 -10.49 -12.27 2.33
CA ALA A 253 -10.00 -11.01 1.83
C ALA A 253 -10.98 -10.42 0.78
N ASP A 254 -11.32 -9.14 0.89
CA ASP A 254 -12.13 -8.41 -0.08
C ASP A 254 -11.28 -7.90 -1.26
N MET A 255 -10.02 -7.61 -0.98
CA MET A 255 -9.05 -7.02 -1.90
C MET A 255 -7.67 -7.62 -1.63
N VAL A 256 -6.84 -7.69 -2.66
CA VAL A 256 -5.47 -8.20 -2.55
C VAL A 256 -4.46 -7.17 -3.05
N MET A 257 -3.27 -7.16 -2.45
CA MET A 257 -2.20 -6.23 -2.79
C MET A 257 -0.88 -6.95 -3.06
N VAL A 258 -0.19 -6.53 -4.12
CA VAL A 258 1.18 -6.92 -4.44
C VAL A 258 2.15 -5.82 -3.98
N LYS A 259 3.16 -6.17 -3.21
CA LYS A 259 4.17 -5.26 -2.63
C LYS A 259 5.57 -5.88 -2.69
N PRO A 260 6.56 -5.20 -3.30
CA PRO A 260 6.51 -3.95 -4.07
C PRO A 260 5.70 -4.04 -5.35
N GLY A 261 5.53 -2.90 -6.04
CA GLY A 261 4.69 -2.77 -7.22
C GLY A 261 5.46 -2.88 -8.55
N MET A 262 6.26 -1.87 -8.92
CA MET A 262 6.92 -1.81 -10.24
C MET A 262 7.82 -3.00 -10.56
N PRO A 263 8.66 -3.51 -9.63
CA PRO A 263 9.48 -4.69 -9.90
C PRO A 263 8.69 -6.00 -10.03
N TYR A 264 7.40 -6.00 -9.68
CA TYR A 264 6.51 -7.17 -9.61
C TYR A 264 5.24 -6.99 -10.46
N LEU A 265 5.30 -6.21 -11.55
CA LEU A 265 4.16 -6.03 -12.48
C LEU A 265 3.73 -7.34 -13.14
N ASP A 266 4.65 -8.29 -13.31
CA ASP A 266 4.35 -9.65 -13.75
C ASP A 266 3.45 -10.38 -12.74
N VAL A 267 3.73 -10.24 -11.43
CA VAL A 267 2.90 -10.82 -10.36
C VAL A 267 1.53 -10.14 -10.33
N VAL A 268 1.47 -8.80 -10.42
CA VAL A 268 0.20 -8.05 -10.53
C VAL A 268 -0.64 -8.59 -11.68
N ARG A 269 -0.02 -8.77 -12.86
CA ARG A 269 -0.71 -9.29 -14.04
C ARG A 269 -1.21 -10.72 -13.84
N ARG A 270 -0.38 -11.60 -13.28
CA ARG A 270 -0.75 -13.00 -13.00
C ARG A 270 -1.91 -13.11 -12.03
N VAL A 271 -1.86 -12.36 -10.90
CA VAL A 271 -2.94 -12.32 -9.91
C VAL A 271 -4.24 -11.83 -10.55
N LYS A 272 -4.19 -10.72 -11.30
CA LYS A 272 -5.39 -10.19 -11.96
C LYS A 272 -5.98 -11.14 -12.99
N ASP A 273 -5.16 -11.81 -13.78
CA ASP A 273 -5.63 -12.74 -14.79
C ASP A 273 -6.24 -14.02 -14.19
N GLU A 274 -5.64 -14.52 -13.11
CA GLU A 274 -6.09 -15.76 -12.46
C GLU A 274 -7.37 -15.54 -11.67
N PHE A 275 -7.38 -14.56 -10.76
CA PHE A 275 -8.47 -14.43 -9.78
C PHE A 275 -9.55 -13.43 -10.18
N LYS A 276 -9.24 -12.40 -10.99
CA LYS A 276 -10.17 -11.34 -11.44
C LYS A 276 -10.84 -10.59 -10.29
N VAL A 277 -10.21 -10.56 -9.13
CA VAL A 277 -10.63 -9.80 -7.95
C VAL A 277 -10.05 -8.38 -7.96
N PRO A 278 -10.50 -7.49 -7.07
CA PRO A 278 -9.86 -6.19 -6.86
C PRO A 278 -8.39 -6.38 -6.46
N THR A 279 -7.48 -6.00 -7.36
CA THR A 279 -6.03 -6.20 -7.23
C THR A 279 -5.32 -4.85 -7.17
N PHE A 280 -4.58 -4.62 -6.10
CA PHE A 280 -3.85 -3.39 -5.85
C PHE A 280 -2.34 -3.62 -5.91
N ALA A 281 -1.60 -2.54 -6.12
CA ALA A 281 -0.15 -2.56 -6.08
C ALA A 281 0.36 -1.42 -5.20
N TYR A 282 1.43 -1.68 -4.43
CA TYR A 282 2.11 -0.63 -3.67
C TYR A 282 3.38 -0.20 -4.40
N GLN A 283 3.37 1.01 -4.96
CA GLN A 283 4.60 1.68 -5.40
C GLN A 283 5.35 2.14 -4.15
N VAL A 284 6.29 1.31 -3.69
CA VAL A 284 6.94 1.49 -2.39
C VAL A 284 7.96 2.64 -2.38
N SER A 285 8.43 2.95 -1.19
CA SER A 285 9.32 4.07 -0.91
C SER A 285 10.59 4.09 -1.75
N GLY A 286 11.22 2.94 -2.00
CA GLY A 286 12.42 2.83 -2.84
C GLY A 286 12.12 3.09 -4.31
N GLU A 287 10.96 2.66 -4.81
CA GLU A 287 10.52 2.95 -6.18
C GLU A 287 10.28 4.45 -6.36
N TYR A 288 9.58 5.08 -5.40
CA TYR A 288 9.38 6.52 -5.35
C TYR A 288 10.70 7.28 -5.31
N ALA A 289 11.59 6.94 -4.36
CA ALA A 289 12.89 7.60 -4.19
C ALA A 289 13.77 7.47 -5.44
N MET A 290 13.77 6.30 -6.09
CA MET A 290 14.51 6.04 -7.34
C MET A 290 14.06 6.98 -8.45
N LEU A 291 12.75 7.14 -8.67
CA LEU A 291 12.21 8.03 -9.69
C LEU A 291 12.48 9.50 -9.36
N LYS A 292 12.31 9.91 -8.09
CA LYS A 292 12.63 11.27 -7.64
C LYS A 292 14.12 11.58 -7.83
N ALA A 293 15.02 10.67 -7.43
CA ALA A 293 16.46 10.88 -7.57
C ALA A 293 16.89 11.01 -9.04
N ALA A 294 16.38 10.16 -9.92
CA ALA A 294 16.69 10.24 -11.35
C ALA A 294 16.18 11.55 -11.98
N ALA A 295 15.00 12.03 -11.55
CA ALA A 295 14.43 13.29 -12.01
C ALA A 295 15.22 14.50 -11.46
N GLN A 296 15.61 14.50 -10.20
CA GLN A 296 16.43 15.55 -9.59
C GLN A 296 17.80 15.70 -10.24
N ASN A 297 18.38 14.61 -10.72
CA ASN A 297 19.64 14.62 -11.49
C ASN A 297 19.46 15.01 -12.97
N GLY A 298 18.22 15.30 -13.42
CA GLY A 298 17.94 15.66 -14.80
C GLY A 298 18.02 14.51 -15.81
N TRP A 299 18.08 13.25 -15.34
CA TRP A 299 18.18 12.08 -16.21
C TRP A 299 16.83 11.65 -16.75
N LEU A 300 15.76 11.91 -16.00
CA LEU A 300 14.37 11.65 -16.39
C LEU A 300 13.51 12.90 -16.21
N ASP A 301 12.52 13.07 -17.09
CA ASP A 301 11.46 14.06 -16.90
C ASP A 301 10.51 13.56 -15.81
N HIS A 302 10.44 14.31 -14.70
CA HIS A 302 9.68 13.92 -13.49
C HIS A 302 8.23 13.60 -13.82
N ASP A 303 7.54 14.52 -14.47
CA ASP A 303 6.11 14.38 -14.75
C ASP A 303 5.81 13.21 -15.68
N LYS A 304 6.66 13.01 -16.67
CA LYS A 304 6.48 11.92 -17.64
C LYS A 304 6.71 10.57 -17.00
N VAL A 305 7.81 10.40 -16.24
CA VAL A 305 8.10 9.09 -15.63
C VAL A 305 7.13 8.75 -14.51
N MET A 306 6.66 9.75 -13.74
CA MET A 306 5.61 9.58 -12.75
C MET A 306 4.32 9.05 -13.39
N MET A 307 3.81 9.72 -14.43
CA MET A 307 2.59 9.30 -15.13
C MET A 307 2.75 7.97 -15.88
N GLU A 308 3.93 7.70 -16.43
CA GLU A 308 4.21 6.42 -17.08
C GLU A 308 4.25 5.26 -16.08
N SER A 309 4.77 5.49 -14.87
CA SER A 309 4.74 4.49 -13.81
C SER A 309 3.31 4.13 -13.39
N MET A 310 2.40 5.11 -13.26
CA MET A 310 0.98 4.86 -13.00
C MET A 310 0.32 4.07 -14.13
N MET A 311 0.61 4.44 -15.38
CA MET A 311 0.11 3.71 -16.55
C MET A 311 0.64 2.27 -16.60
N ALA A 312 1.87 2.02 -16.14
CA ALA A 312 2.43 0.68 -16.08
C ALA A 312 1.63 -0.23 -15.12
N PHE A 313 1.22 0.27 -13.96
CA PHE A 313 0.35 -0.44 -13.02
C PHE A 313 -1.02 -0.74 -13.64
N LYS A 314 -1.67 0.24 -14.25
CA LYS A 314 -2.96 0.06 -14.93
C LYS A 314 -2.87 -0.97 -16.04
N ARG A 315 -1.84 -0.90 -16.88
CA ARG A 315 -1.61 -1.86 -17.96
C ARG A 315 -1.34 -3.28 -17.43
N ALA A 316 -0.70 -3.41 -16.27
CA ALA A 316 -0.53 -4.69 -15.59
C ALA A 316 -1.84 -5.24 -15.00
N GLY A 317 -2.89 -4.42 -14.89
CA GLY A 317 -4.20 -4.84 -14.40
C GLY A 317 -4.51 -4.43 -12.97
N ALA A 318 -3.70 -3.55 -12.36
CA ALA A 318 -4.03 -3.00 -11.05
C ALA A 318 -5.31 -2.16 -11.11
N ASP A 319 -6.24 -2.42 -10.19
CA ASP A 319 -7.46 -1.63 -10.01
C ASP A 319 -7.16 -0.31 -9.28
N GLY A 320 -6.16 -0.31 -8.38
CA GLY A 320 -5.66 0.89 -7.73
C GLY A 320 -4.19 0.77 -7.33
N VAL A 321 -3.57 1.92 -7.06
CA VAL A 321 -2.16 2.02 -6.70
C VAL A 321 -2.00 2.84 -5.42
N LEU A 322 -1.38 2.24 -4.41
CA LEU A 322 -0.91 2.93 -3.23
C LEU A 322 0.44 3.55 -3.58
N THR A 323 0.50 4.88 -3.61
CA THR A 323 1.68 5.61 -4.09
C THR A 323 1.86 6.96 -3.41
N TYR A 324 3.10 7.29 -3.08
CA TYR A 324 3.47 8.63 -2.57
C TYR A 324 3.34 9.73 -3.63
N PHE A 325 3.20 9.39 -4.90
CA PHE A 325 2.89 10.34 -5.98
C PHE A 325 1.40 10.71 -6.08
N ALA A 326 0.52 10.15 -5.26
CA ALA A 326 -0.93 10.28 -5.43
C ALA A 326 -1.38 11.74 -5.58
N LEU A 327 -0.92 12.67 -4.71
CA LEU A 327 -1.28 14.09 -4.81
C LEU A 327 -0.73 14.74 -6.09
N GLU A 328 0.53 14.47 -6.46
CA GLU A 328 1.14 15.01 -7.67
C GLU A 328 0.43 14.52 -8.94
N VAL A 329 0.12 13.22 -8.99
CA VAL A 329 -0.66 12.60 -10.10
C VAL A 329 -2.05 13.22 -10.20
N ALA A 330 -2.78 13.31 -9.09
CA ALA A 330 -4.14 13.85 -9.07
C ALA A 330 -4.19 15.33 -9.49
N ARG A 331 -3.25 16.15 -8.99
CA ARG A 331 -3.12 17.56 -9.43
C ARG A 331 -2.87 17.67 -10.93
N LYS A 332 -2.01 16.79 -11.47
CA LYS A 332 -1.70 16.77 -12.90
C LYS A 332 -2.90 16.34 -13.75
N LEU A 333 -3.64 15.32 -13.30
CA LEU A 333 -4.88 14.89 -13.97
C LEU A 333 -5.93 15.99 -13.97
N LYS A 334 -6.13 16.68 -12.84
CA LYS A 334 -7.07 17.81 -12.74
C LYS A 334 -6.70 18.99 -13.63
N ALA A 335 -5.42 19.23 -13.86
CA ALA A 335 -4.95 20.30 -14.76
C ALA A 335 -5.10 19.97 -16.26
N GLN A 336 -5.38 18.72 -16.62
CA GLN A 336 -5.54 18.25 -17.99
C GLN A 336 -7.02 18.10 -18.43
N GLY A 337 -7.94 18.09 -17.49
CA GLY A 337 -9.39 18.03 -17.69
C GLY A 337 -10.03 19.37 -17.51
#